data_a7b3bc9119fbf295dbe1141d5e4f6d81
#
_entry.id   a7b3bc9119fbf295dbe1141d5e4f6d81
#
_cell.length_a   1.000
_cell.length_b   1.000
_cell.length_c   1.000
_cell.angle_alpha   90.00
_cell.angle_beta   90.00
_cell.angle_gamma   90.00
#
_symmetry.space_group_name_H-M   'P 1'
#
loop_
_entity.id
_entity.type
_entity.pdbx_description
1 polymer ?
#
loop_
_entity_poly.entity_id
_entity_poly.type
_entity_poly.pdbx_seq_one_letter_code
_entity_poly.pdbx_strand_id
1 'polypeptide(L)'
;MPESTSPLIERIARVLAGAAHSSNAEGSDPSAGEKVDLVWREHVNQALAVLHTMREPDEAMAAAGDAETWRNMVEAAIDQRVDTEEPQFG
;
A
#
# COMPACT_ATOMS: atom_id res chain seq x y z
N MET A 1 10.71 5.31 -16.70
CA MET A 1 10.27 4.12 -16.01
C MET A 1 8.77 4.03 -16.02
N PRO A 2 8.20 2.94 -16.45
CA PRO A 2 6.75 2.86 -16.47
C PRO A 2 6.17 2.79 -15.09
N GLU A 3 4.98 3.29 -14.94
CA GLU A 3 4.27 3.20 -13.69
C GLU A 3 3.88 1.75 -13.42
N SER A 4 3.73 1.44 -12.16
CA SER A 4 3.28 0.12 -11.78
C SER A 4 1.82 -0.06 -12.13
N THR A 5 1.46 -1.24 -12.62
CA THR A 5 0.07 -1.55 -12.87
C THR A 5 -0.65 -2.00 -11.61
N SER A 6 0.07 -2.26 -10.53
CA SER A 6 -0.56 -2.63 -9.27
C SER A 6 -0.91 -1.38 -8.49
N PRO A 7 -2.10 -1.29 -7.92
CA PRO A 7 -2.42 -0.15 -7.07
C PRO A 7 -1.44 -0.01 -5.92
N LEU A 8 -1.13 1.21 -5.57
CA LEU A 8 -0.19 1.45 -4.47
C LEU A 8 -0.71 0.82 -3.18
N ILE A 9 -2.01 0.90 -2.93
CA ILE A 9 -2.57 0.32 -1.72
C ILE A 9 -2.33 -1.19 -1.67
N GLU A 10 -2.41 -1.88 -2.81
CA GLU A 10 -2.14 -3.30 -2.82
C GLU A 10 -0.67 -3.57 -2.51
N ARG A 11 0.24 -2.77 -3.08
CA ARG A 11 1.65 -2.98 -2.84
C ARG A 11 2.00 -2.77 -1.37
N ILE A 12 1.39 -1.75 -0.75
CA ILE A 12 1.62 -1.51 0.68
C ILE A 12 1.06 -2.66 1.49
N ALA A 13 -0.16 -3.12 1.16
CA ALA A 13 -0.77 -4.21 1.90
C ALA A 13 0.08 -5.48 1.81
N ARG A 14 0.67 -5.74 0.64
CA ARG A 14 1.53 -6.90 0.49
C ARG A 14 2.80 -6.80 1.32
N VAL A 15 3.37 -5.60 1.41
CA VAL A 15 4.55 -5.39 2.25
C VAL A 15 4.19 -5.62 3.72
N LEU A 16 3.05 -5.11 4.15
CA LEU A 16 2.62 -5.29 5.52
C LEU A 16 2.37 -6.77 5.82
N ALA A 17 1.75 -7.47 4.87
CA ALA A 17 1.51 -8.90 5.04
C ALA A 17 2.82 -9.67 5.13
N GLY A 18 3.79 -9.30 4.30
CA GLY A 18 5.10 -9.96 4.34
C GLY A 18 5.78 -9.75 5.67
N ALA A 19 5.73 -8.53 6.18
CA ALA A 19 6.37 -8.23 7.46
C ALA A 19 5.68 -9.00 8.59
N ALA A 20 4.35 -9.13 8.52
CA ALA A 20 3.62 -9.81 9.58
C ALA A 20 3.83 -11.31 9.56
N HIS A 21 4.05 -11.89 8.39
CA HIS A 21 4.11 -13.35 8.27
C HIS A 21 5.49 -13.90 8.01
N SER A 22 6.50 -13.06 7.99
CA SER A 22 7.86 -13.51 7.86
C SER A 22 8.40 -13.80 9.24
N SER A 23 8.91 -14.98 9.46
CA SER A 23 9.42 -15.32 10.78
C SER A 23 10.76 -14.68 11.05
N ASN A 24 11.44 -14.19 10.05
CA ASN A 24 12.63 -13.42 10.30
C ASN A 24 12.58 -12.21 9.39
N ALA A 25 13.26 -11.20 9.77
CA ALA A 25 13.14 -9.93 9.09
C ALA A 25 13.78 -9.90 7.73
N GLU A 26 14.47 -10.94 7.36
CA GLU A 26 15.16 -10.91 6.08
C GLU A 26 14.23 -11.16 4.93
N GLY A 27 13.05 -11.72 5.19
CA GLY A 27 12.10 -11.90 4.12
C GLY A 27 12.54 -12.90 3.07
N SER A 28 13.44 -13.78 3.42
CA SER A 28 13.94 -14.72 2.44
C SER A 28 13.20 -16.05 2.46
N ASP A 29 12.21 -16.19 3.30
CA ASP A 29 11.46 -17.42 3.41
C ASP A 29 10.51 -17.51 2.21
N PRO A 30 10.67 -18.50 1.34
CA PRO A 30 9.77 -18.57 0.17
C PRO A 30 8.31 -18.77 0.55
N SER A 31 8.02 -19.37 1.69
CA SER A 31 6.63 -19.55 2.06
C SER A 31 5.98 -18.24 2.47
N ALA A 32 6.77 -17.23 2.79
CA ALA A 32 6.18 -15.92 3.09
C ALA A 32 5.53 -15.32 1.84
N GLY A 33 6.10 -15.55 0.68
CA GLY A 33 5.50 -15.05 -0.55
C GLY A 33 4.15 -15.67 -0.82
N GLU A 34 4.01 -16.96 -0.58
CA GLU A 34 2.72 -17.60 -0.73
C GLU A 34 1.71 -17.07 0.27
N LYS A 35 2.12 -16.86 1.49
CA LYS A 35 1.20 -16.31 2.49
C LYS A 35 0.77 -14.90 2.14
N VAL A 36 1.67 -14.13 1.59
CA VAL A 36 1.33 -12.77 1.17
C VAL A 36 0.23 -12.83 0.12
N ASP A 37 0.35 -13.74 -0.85
CA ASP A 37 -0.67 -13.84 -1.89
C ASP A 37 -2.02 -14.21 -1.32
N LEU A 38 -2.04 -14.96 -0.22
CA LEU A 38 -3.29 -15.39 0.37
C LEU A 38 -3.90 -14.37 1.31
N VAL A 39 -3.08 -13.55 1.98
CA VAL A 39 -3.59 -12.77 3.09
C VAL A 39 -3.41 -11.27 2.95
N TRP A 40 -2.84 -10.78 1.86
CA TRP A 40 -2.55 -9.35 1.77
C TRP A 40 -3.83 -8.52 1.90
N ARG A 41 -4.97 -9.06 1.48
CA ARG A 41 -6.23 -8.31 1.57
C ARG A 41 -6.63 -8.01 3.01
N GLU A 42 -6.14 -8.81 3.94
CA GLU A 42 -6.42 -8.57 5.35
C GLU A 42 -5.68 -7.34 5.85
N HIS A 43 -4.69 -6.87 5.11
CA HIS A 43 -3.89 -5.73 5.52
C HIS A 43 -4.27 -4.44 4.78
N VAL A 44 -5.38 -4.47 4.03
CA VAL A 44 -5.75 -3.30 3.24
C VAL A 44 -6.12 -2.12 4.14
N ASN A 45 -6.79 -2.36 5.26
CA ASN A 45 -7.12 -1.25 6.15
C ASN A 45 -5.88 -0.62 6.74
N GLN A 46 -4.86 -1.41 7.05
CA GLN A 46 -3.59 -0.85 7.50
C GLN A 46 -2.93 -0.05 6.39
N ALA A 47 -3.01 -0.54 5.16
CA ALA A 47 -2.44 0.18 4.03
C ALA A 47 -3.13 1.51 3.83
N LEU A 48 -4.46 1.55 4.01
CA LEU A 48 -5.18 2.81 3.94
C LEU A 48 -4.71 3.78 5.00
N ALA A 49 -4.49 3.30 6.21
CA ALA A 49 -4.00 4.18 7.28
C ALA A 49 -2.64 4.75 6.92
N VAL A 50 -1.78 3.94 6.31
CA VAL A 50 -0.47 4.42 5.87
C VAL A 50 -0.64 5.51 4.82
N LEU A 51 -1.52 5.31 3.84
CA LEU A 51 -1.72 6.31 2.81
C LEU A 51 -2.29 7.60 3.36
N HIS A 52 -3.23 7.50 4.32
CA HIS A 52 -3.76 8.71 4.94
C HIS A 52 -2.68 9.49 5.67
N THR A 53 -1.75 8.79 6.32
CA THR A 53 -0.64 9.45 6.97
C THR A 53 0.29 10.10 5.95
N MET A 54 0.52 9.42 4.84
CA MET A 54 1.42 9.92 3.81
C MET A 54 0.87 11.14 3.09
N ARG A 55 -0.45 11.34 3.16
CA ARG A 55 -1.07 12.42 2.40
C ARG A 55 -0.48 13.79 2.75
N GLU A 56 -0.07 13.97 4.00
CA GLU A 56 0.47 15.24 4.40
C GLU A 56 1.99 15.19 4.31
N PRO A 57 2.60 15.89 3.35
CA PRO A 57 4.06 15.88 3.25
C PRO A 57 4.68 16.69 4.37
N ASP A 58 5.87 16.34 4.77
CA ASP A 58 6.59 17.14 5.74
C ASP A 58 7.36 18.25 5.05
N GLU A 59 8.10 19.03 5.83
CA GLU A 59 8.79 20.18 5.28
C GLU A 59 9.82 19.81 4.25
N ALA A 60 10.56 18.73 4.49
CA ALA A 60 11.60 18.31 3.55
C ALA A 60 10.97 17.86 2.23
N MET A 61 9.85 17.18 2.31
CA MET A 61 9.16 16.73 1.10
C MET A 61 8.62 17.93 0.34
N ALA A 62 8.04 18.90 1.03
CA ALA A 62 7.50 20.08 0.39
C ALA A 62 8.60 20.90 -0.27
N ALA A 63 9.80 20.91 0.32
CA ALA A 63 10.92 21.62 -0.27
C ALA A 63 11.44 20.91 -1.52
N ALA A 64 11.28 19.60 -1.59
CA ALA A 64 11.81 18.83 -2.72
C ALA A 64 10.83 18.75 -3.89
N GLY A 65 9.57 19.03 -3.66
CA GLY A 65 8.58 18.90 -4.72
C GLY A 65 7.37 19.76 -4.44
N ASP A 66 6.25 19.39 -5.07
CA ASP A 66 5.04 20.18 -4.97
C ASP A 66 4.08 19.47 -4.01
N ALA A 67 3.81 20.11 -2.88
CA ALA A 67 2.97 19.51 -1.84
C ALA A 67 1.56 19.23 -2.35
N GLU A 68 1.01 20.11 -3.15
CA GLU A 68 -0.35 19.91 -3.64
C GLU A 68 -0.42 18.74 -4.59
N THR A 69 0.55 18.62 -5.46
CA THR A 69 0.61 17.49 -6.37
C THR A 69 0.75 16.19 -5.58
N TRP A 70 1.59 16.19 -4.55
CA TRP A 70 1.75 15.01 -3.71
C TRP A 70 0.42 14.60 -3.08
N ARG A 71 -0.29 15.55 -2.49
CA ARG A 71 -1.59 15.24 -1.88
C ARG A 71 -2.56 14.68 -2.89
N ASN A 72 -2.60 15.27 -4.09
CA ASN A 72 -3.50 14.78 -5.12
C ASN A 72 -3.18 13.36 -5.53
N MET A 73 -1.90 13.05 -5.63
CA MET A 73 -1.49 11.71 -6.03
C MET A 73 -1.82 10.69 -4.94
N VAL A 74 -1.57 11.04 -3.68
CA VAL A 74 -1.88 10.13 -2.60
C VAL A 74 -3.39 9.94 -2.48
N GLU A 75 -4.17 11.00 -2.68
CA GLU A 75 -5.62 10.86 -2.63
C GLU A 75 -6.13 9.96 -3.75
N ALA A 76 -5.52 10.04 -4.92
CA ALA A 76 -5.89 9.14 -5.99
C ALA A 76 -5.61 7.68 -5.61
N ALA A 77 -4.51 7.45 -4.90
CA ALA A 77 -4.19 6.10 -4.44
C ALA A 77 -5.21 5.63 -3.40
N ILE A 78 -5.64 6.51 -2.52
CA ILE A 78 -6.64 6.16 -1.52
C ILE A 78 -7.96 5.83 -2.19
N ASP A 79 -8.35 6.61 -3.19
CA ASP A 79 -9.62 6.41 -3.87
C ASP A 79 -9.62 5.20 -4.77
N GLN A 80 -8.47 4.68 -5.13
CA GLN A 80 -8.39 3.55 -6.01
C GLN A 80 -8.65 2.28 -5.23
N ARG A 81 -9.84 1.75 -5.34
CA ARG A 81 -10.19 0.58 -4.56
C ARG A 81 -9.59 -0.65 -5.16
N VAL A 82 -9.19 -1.57 -4.31
CA VAL A 82 -8.81 -2.89 -4.77
C VAL A 82 -10.01 -3.79 -4.62
N ASP A 83 -9.98 -4.91 -5.29
CA ASP A 83 -11.12 -5.78 -5.36
C ASP A 83 -11.34 -6.61 -4.14
N THR A 84 -10.87 -6.18 -3.02
CA THR A 84 -11.12 -6.89 -1.78
C THR A 84 -12.54 -6.75 -1.36
N GLU A 85 -13.19 -5.67 -1.80
CA GLU A 85 -14.48 -5.50 -1.42
C GLU A 85 -15.37 -6.16 -2.25
N GLU A 86 -15.23 -6.57 -3.02
CA GLU A 86 -16.03 -7.21 -3.75
C GLU A 86 -17.17 -6.80 -3.90
N PRO A 87 -17.45 -6.43 -4.44
CA PRO A 87 -18.58 -5.78 -4.47
C PRO A 87 -19.82 -6.32 -4.54
N GLN A 88 -19.96 -6.38 -4.15
CA GLN A 88 -20.76 -6.83 -4.14
C GLN A 88 -21.75 -6.67 -4.07
N PHE A 89 -21.93 -6.49 -4.15
CA PHE A 89 -22.69 -6.43 -4.13
C PHE A 89 -23.24 -6.45 -4.12
N GLY A 90 -22.83 -6.37 -4.26
CA GLY A 90 -23.68 -6.37 -4.01
C GLY A 90 -24.23 -6.16 -3.72
#